data_cca9a749bf975a514d11615286a092f3
#
_entry.id   cca9a749bf975a514d11615286a092f3
#
_cell.length_a   1.000
_cell.length_b   1.000
_cell.length_c   1.000
_cell.angle_alpha   90.00
_cell.angle_beta   90.00
_cell.angle_gamma   90.00
#
_symmetry.space_group_name_H-M   'P 1'
#
loop_
_entity.id
_entity.type
_entity.pdbx_description
1 polymer ?
#
loop_
_entity_poly.entity_id
_entity_poly.type
_entity_poly.pdbx_seq_one_letter_code
_entity_poly.pdbx_strand_id
1 'polypeptide(L)'
;MFVIGSHLSISKGYLHMGKEATKIGGNTFQYFTRNPRGGSMRALDVEDMNNLSAYMKEHNFGTLLAHAPYTYNPCAAKEDLRAFAKQSMMEDLARMEYLPGQMYNFHPGSHVKQGVDQGIEYIVCLLYTSPSP
;
A
#
# COMPACT_ATOMS: atom_id res chain seq x y z
N MET A 1 9.21 22.03 -4.15
CA MET A 1 7.79 22.20 -3.76
C MET A 1 7.56 21.40 -2.48
N PHE A 2 6.84 21.96 -1.52
CA PHE A 2 6.47 21.23 -0.30
C PHE A 2 5.37 20.22 -0.62
N VAL A 3 5.54 18.95 -0.16
CA VAL A 3 4.60 17.85 -0.39
C VAL A 3 3.92 17.50 0.92
N ILE A 4 2.61 17.69 0.98
CA ILE A 4 1.80 17.44 2.16
C ILE A 4 0.45 16.83 1.80
N GLY A 5 -0.05 15.94 2.62
CA GLY A 5 -1.35 15.31 2.44
C GLY A 5 -1.86 14.63 3.69
N SER A 6 -2.92 13.86 3.55
CA SER A 6 -3.53 13.09 4.63
C SER A 6 -3.82 11.65 4.21
N HIS A 7 -4.25 10.83 5.15
CA HIS A 7 -4.78 9.50 4.84
C HIS A 7 -6.21 9.62 4.33
N LEU A 8 -6.46 9.10 3.12
CA LEU A 8 -7.76 9.17 2.46
C LEU A 8 -8.37 7.78 2.24
N SER A 9 -9.68 7.74 2.09
CA SER A 9 -10.41 6.50 1.89
C SER A 9 -10.54 6.16 0.41
N ILE A 10 -10.11 4.96 0.02
CA ILE A 10 -10.27 4.43 -1.34
C ILE A 10 -11.72 4.05 -1.69
N SER A 11 -12.64 4.11 -0.75
CA SER A 11 -14.02 3.61 -0.93
C SER A 11 -14.76 4.21 -2.12
N LYS A 12 -14.45 5.45 -2.51
CA LYS A 12 -15.04 6.16 -3.65
C LYS A 12 -14.17 6.15 -4.91
N GLY A 13 -13.03 5.47 -4.89
CA GLY A 13 -12.12 5.34 -6.02
C GLY A 13 -10.87 6.21 -5.94
N TYR A 14 -9.97 5.98 -6.90
CA TYR A 14 -8.66 6.60 -6.97
C TYR A 14 -8.73 8.09 -7.33
N LEU A 15 -9.41 8.45 -8.41
CA LEU A 15 -9.57 9.84 -8.81
C LEU A 15 -10.27 10.68 -7.73
N HIS A 16 -11.21 10.07 -7.01
CA HIS A 16 -11.88 10.74 -5.90
C HIS A 16 -10.90 11.14 -4.81
N MET A 17 -9.95 10.27 -4.45
CA MET A 17 -8.90 10.61 -3.46
C MET A 17 -8.05 11.78 -3.94
N GLY A 18 -7.66 11.82 -5.22
CA GLY A 18 -6.92 12.94 -5.78
C GLY A 18 -7.67 14.28 -5.63
N LYS A 19 -8.94 14.30 -6.00
CA LYS A 19 -9.80 15.49 -5.87
C LYS A 19 -10.01 15.89 -4.41
N GLU A 20 -10.15 14.91 -3.50
CA GLU A 20 -10.30 15.17 -2.07
C GLU A 20 -9.01 15.75 -1.47
N ALA A 21 -7.83 15.22 -1.87
CA ALA A 21 -6.54 15.77 -1.47
C ALA A 21 -6.41 17.25 -1.88
N THR A 22 -6.69 17.58 -3.13
CA THR A 22 -6.65 18.97 -3.63
C THR A 22 -7.62 19.86 -2.86
N LYS A 23 -8.83 19.37 -2.59
CA LYS A 23 -9.87 20.14 -1.85
C LYS A 23 -9.41 20.54 -0.45
N ILE A 24 -8.62 19.70 0.22
CA ILE A 24 -8.07 20.00 1.55
C ILE A 24 -6.70 20.69 1.51
N GLY A 25 -6.23 21.10 0.34
CA GLY A 25 -4.95 21.80 0.15
C GLY A 25 -3.74 20.90 0.11
N GLY A 26 -3.92 19.58 -0.05
CA GLY A 26 -2.84 18.60 -0.20
C GLY A 26 -2.45 18.38 -1.65
N ASN A 27 -1.25 17.88 -1.85
CA ASN A 27 -0.69 17.45 -3.14
C ASN A 27 -0.06 16.06 -3.08
N THR A 28 -0.44 15.28 -2.10
CA THR A 28 -0.19 13.85 -1.95
C THR A 28 -1.22 13.26 -1.01
N PHE A 29 -1.25 11.96 -0.88
CA PHE A 29 -2.04 11.26 0.13
C PHE A 29 -1.52 9.86 0.41
N GLN A 30 -1.93 9.31 1.55
CA GLN A 30 -1.80 7.90 1.89
C GLN A 30 -3.18 7.23 1.79
N TYR A 31 -3.21 5.96 1.42
CA TYR A 31 -4.43 5.16 1.41
C TYR A 31 -4.13 3.69 1.73
N PHE A 32 -5.12 2.95 2.22
CA PHE A 32 -4.98 1.50 2.35
C PHE A 32 -5.24 0.80 1.01
N THR A 33 -4.36 -0.14 0.65
CA THR A 33 -4.49 -0.95 -0.58
C THR A 33 -5.72 -1.83 -0.58
N ARG A 34 -6.16 -2.24 0.63
CA ARG A 34 -7.36 -3.05 0.87
C ARG A 34 -7.97 -2.70 2.25
N ASN A 35 -9.10 -3.31 2.58
CA ASN A 35 -9.71 -3.10 3.90
C ASN A 35 -8.69 -3.39 5.00
N PRO A 36 -8.33 -2.40 5.85
CA PRO A 36 -7.27 -2.55 6.85
C PRO A 36 -7.59 -3.57 7.96
N ARG A 37 -8.86 -3.96 8.12
CA ARG A 37 -9.32 -4.88 9.16
C ARG A 37 -9.75 -6.25 8.63
N GLY A 38 -10.05 -6.37 7.35
CA GLY A 38 -10.64 -7.58 6.78
C GLY A 38 -9.94 -8.12 5.53
N GLY A 39 -8.96 -7.40 5.00
CA GLY A 39 -8.16 -7.83 3.85
C GLY A 39 -8.90 -7.87 2.51
N SER A 40 -10.20 -7.56 2.44
CA SER A 40 -10.94 -7.49 1.19
C SER A 40 -10.47 -6.33 0.33
N MET A 41 -10.33 -6.57 -0.97
CA MET A 41 -9.96 -5.56 -1.96
C MET A 41 -11.18 -5.10 -2.76
N ARG A 42 -11.13 -3.86 -3.19
CA ARG A 42 -11.97 -3.32 -4.24
C ARG A 42 -11.67 -4.01 -5.58
N ALA A 43 -12.64 -4.12 -6.47
CA ALA A 43 -12.36 -4.53 -7.85
C ALA A 43 -11.30 -3.61 -8.48
N LEU A 44 -10.44 -4.18 -9.33
CA LEU A 44 -9.45 -3.39 -10.07
C LEU A 44 -10.17 -2.50 -11.09
N ASP A 45 -9.90 -1.22 -11.02
CA ASP A 45 -10.44 -0.20 -11.94
C ASP A 45 -9.26 0.57 -12.53
N VAL A 46 -8.76 0.06 -13.64
CA VAL A 46 -7.59 0.63 -14.34
C VAL A 46 -7.90 2.01 -14.91
N GLU A 47 -9.14 2.24 -15.36
CA GLU A 47 -9.56 3.53 -15.89
C GLU A 47 -9.53 4.62 -14.81
N ASP A 48 -10.05 4.32 -13.61
CA ASP A 48 -10.02 5.25 -12.48
C ASP A 48 -8.57 5.54 -12.02
N MET A 49 -7.67 4.55 -12.07
CA MET A 49 -6.25 4.74 -11.77
C MET A 49 -5.55 5.61 -12.82
N ASN A 50 -5.84 5.42 -14.10
CA ASN A 50 -5.32 6.26 -15.18
C ASN A 50 -5.83 7.70 -15.06
N ASN A 51 -7.09 7.89 -14.72
CA ASN A 51 -7.68 9.19 -14.47
C ASN A 51 -7.02 9.90 -13.29
N LEU A 52 -6.70 9.18 -12.20
CA LEU A 52 -5.91 9.74 -11.12
C LEU A 52 -4.50 10.12 -11.59
N SER A 53 -3.83 9.26 -12.37
CA SER A 53 -2.49 9.55 -12.88
C SER A 53 -2.44 10.84 -13.71
N ALA A 54 -3.43 11.06 -14.58
CA ALA A 54 -3.58 12.29 -15.35
C ALA A 54 -3.80 13.51 -14.43
N TYR A 55 -4.70 13.37 -13.47
CA TYR A 55 -5.01 14.41 -12.49
C TYR A 55 -3.80 14.80 -11.64
N MET A 56 -2.99 13.82 -11.21
CA MET A 56 -1.77 14.06 -10.44
C MET A 56 -0.75 14.87 -11.23
N LYS A 57 -0.58 14.59 -12.53
CA LYS A 57 0.31 15.36 -13.42
C LYS A 57 -0.16 16.80 -13.56
N GLU A 58 -1.45 17.02 -13.81
CA GLU A 58 -2.05 18.33 -13.96
C GLU A 58 -1.91 19.20 -12.70
N HIS A 59 -2.05 18.58 -11.52
CA HIS A 59 -2.04 19.29 -10.22
C HIS A 59 -0.72 19.21 -9.47
N ASN A 60 0.36 18.74 -10.13
CA ASN A 60 1.71 18.63 -9.56
C ASN A 60 1.76 17.85 -8.24
N PHE A 61 1.14 16.68 -8.20
CA PHE A 61 1.17 15.81 -7.04
C PHE A 61 2.58 15.23 -6.81
N GLY A 62 2.93 15.06 -5.54
CA GLY A 62 4.07 14.26 -5.12
C GLY A 62 3.76 12.76 -5.12
N THR A 63 4.74 11.97 -4.70
CA THR A 63 4.61 10.51 -4.59
C THR A 63 3.51 10.13 -3.60
N LEU A 64 2.66 9.19 -3.99
CA LEU A 64 1.63 8.62 -3.12
C LEU A 64 2.20 7.54 -2.22
N LEU A 65 1.54 7.28 -1.11
CA LEU A 65 1.89 6.22 -0.16
C LEU A 65 0.75 5.19 -0.07
N ALA A 66 0.95 4.04 -0.68
CA ALA A 66 0.08 2.88 -0.52
C ALA A 66 0.43 2.17 0.79
N HIS A 67 -0.54 1.93 1.65
CA HIS A 67 -0.32 1.31 2.95
C HIS A 67 -0.98 -0.07 3.02
N ALA A 68 -0.20 -1.08 3.42
CA ALA A 68 -0.71 -2.42 3.70
C ALA A 68 -1.69 -2.40 4.88
N PRO A 69 -2.67 -3.30 4.91
CA PRO A 69 -3.56 -3.45 6.07
C PRO A 69 -2.82 -3.93 7.32
N TYR A 70 -3.39 -3.64 8.48
CA TYR A 70 -2.83 -4.04 9.78
C TYR A 70 -2.84 -5.56 10.03
N THR A 71 -3.56 -6.32 9.22
CA THR A 71 -3.70 -7.78 9.36
C THR A 71 -2.47 -8.56 8.90
N TYR A 72 -1.50 -7.91 8.25
CA TYR A 72 -0.27 -8.56 7.83
C TYR A 72 0.71 -8.69 8.98
N ASN A 73 1.26 -9.90 9.12
CA ASN A 73 2.37 -10.15 10.04
C ASN A 73 3.46 -10.98 9.33
N PRO A 74 4.31 -10.34 8.52
CA PRO A 74 5.34 -11.03 7.75
C PRO A 74 6.43 -11.68 8.62
N CYS A 75 6.54 -11.31 9.89
CA CYS A 75 7.48 -11.95 10.83
C CYS A 75 6.79 -12.87 11.84
N ALA A 76 5.56 -13.30 11.58
CA ALA A 76 4.84 -14.22 12.46
C ALA A 76 5.57 -15.56 12.67
N ALA A 77 5.38 -16.18 13.84
CA ALA A 77 5.87 -17.53 14.14
C ALA A 77 5.23 -18.58 13.20
N LYS A 78 3.95 -18.43 12.92
CA LYS A 78 3.20 -19.34 12.07
C LYS A 78 3.48 -19.09 10.60
N GLU A 79 3.82 -20.15 9.88
CA GLU A 79 4.13 -20.10 8.45
C GLU A 79 2.93 -19.66 7.60
N ASP A 80 1.72 -20.13 7.93
CA ASP A 80 0.50 -19.75 7.23
C ASP A 80 0.22 -18.25 7.25
N LEU A 81 0.54 -17.58 8.38
CA LEU A 81 0.41 -16.12 8.49
C LEU A 81 1.47 -15.38 7.66
N ARG A 82 2.69 -15.90 7.58
CA ARG A 82 3.73 -15.34 6.70
C ARG A 82 3.39 -15.54 5.23
N ALA A 83 2.90 -16.73 4.86
CA ALA A 83 2.47 -17.03 3.51
C ALA A 83 1.29 -16.13 3.07
N PHE A 84 0.32 -15.93 3.95
CA PHE A 84 -0.78 -14.99 3.72
C PHE A 84 -0.29 -13.55 3.52
N ALA A 85 0.62 -13.08 4.38
CA ALA A 85 1.20 -11.75 4.25
C ALA A 85 1.93 -11.59 2.90
N LYS A 86 2.77 -12.57 2.52
CA LYS A 86 3.50 -12.59 1.25
C LYS A 86 2.55 -12.53 0.07
N GLN A 87 1.57 -13.43 0.00
CA GLN A 87 0.61 -13.48 -1.11
C GLN A 87 -0.16 -12.16 -1.24
N SER A 88 -0.63 -11.63 -0.14
CA SER A 88 -1.39 -10.39 -0.12
C SER A 88 -0.55 -9.17 -0.53
N MET A 89 0.72 -9.11 -0.10
CA MET A 89 1.64 -8.04 -0.52
C MET A 89 1.97 -8.13 -2.00
N MET A 90 2.16 -9.33 -2.54
CA MET A 90 2.37 -9.53 -3.99
C MET A 90 1.15 -9.05 -4.81
N GLU A 91 -0.06 -9.33 -4.35
CA GLU A 91 -1.29 -8.84 -4.99
C GLU A 91 -1.40 -7.32 -4.93
N ASP A 92 -1.05 -6.71 -3.79
CA ASP A 92 -1.02 -5.24 -3.65
C ASP A 92 -0.01 -4.61 -4.61
N LEU A 93 1.21 -5.13 -4.67
CA LEU A 93 2.27 -4.64 -5.55
C LEU A 93 1.88 -4.77 -7.04
N ALA A 94 1.34 -5.91 -7.45
CA ALA A 94 0.86 -6.11 -8.82
C ALA A 94 -0.23 -5.08 -9.22
N ARG A 95 -1.08 -4.69 -8.28
CA ARG A 95 -2.08 -3.63 -8.53
C ARG A 95 -1.46 -2.24 -8.61
N MET A 96 -0.39 -2.00 -7.84
CA MET A 96 0.31 -0.71 -7.87
C MET A 96 1.02 -0.45 -9.20
N GLU A 97 1.32 -1.47 -10.01
CA GLU A 97 1.88 -1.32 -11.36
C GLU A 97 0.98 -0.49 -12.28
N TYR A 98 -0.34 -0.51 -12.07
CA TYR A 98 -1.29 0.32 -12.83
C TYR A 98 -1.27 1.82 -12.44
N LEU A 99 -0.60 2.16 -11.34
CA LEU A 99 -0.39 3.55 -10.90
C LEU A 99 1.06 3.68 -10.43
N PRO A 100 2.04 3.71 -11.34
CA PRO A 100 3.47 3.64 -11.03
C PRO A 100 3.96 4.89 -10.27
N GLY A 101 5.09 4.74 -9.58
CA GLY A 101 5.73 5.83 -8.83
C GLY A 101 5.17 6.02 -7.41
N GLN A 102 4.43 5.05 -6.88
CA GLN A 102 4.01 5.01 -5.48
C GLN A 102 5.08 4.36 -4.59
N MET A 103 5.04 4.69 -3.31
CA MET A 103 5.74 3.93 -2.26
C MET A 103 4.75 2.98 -1.58
N TYR A 104 5.25 1.82 -1.18
CA TYR A 104 4.48 0.85 -0.40
C TYR A 104 4.99 0.79 1.02
N ASN A 105 4.12 1.01 1.99
CA ASN A 105 4.42 0.97 3.42
C ASN A 105 3.70 -0.21 4.07
N PHE A 106 4.40 -0.92 4.96
CA PHE A 106 3.81 -2.00 5.74
C PHE A 106 4.40 -2.05 7.15
N HIS A 107 3.64 -2.60 8.08
CA HIS A 107 4.14 -2.89 9.42
C HIS A 107 4.93 -4.20 9.40
N PRO A 108 6.12 -4.26 10.05
CA PRO A 108 6.90 -5.49 10.13
C PRO A 108 6.16 -6.60 10.91
N GLY A 109 5.18 -6.24 11.72
CA GLY A 109 4.42 -7.15 12.55
C GLY A 109 5.13 -7.50 13.86
N SER A 110 4.75 -8.63 14.44
CA SER A 110 5.31 -9.13 15.71
C SER A 110 6.01 -10.46 15.49
N HIS A 111 7.25 -10.57 15.96
CA HIS A 111 8.05 -11.82 15.94
C HIS A 111 7.54 -12.90 16.93
N VAL A 112 6.52 -12.61 17.72
CA VAL A 112 5.82 -13.55 18.61
C VAL A 112 6.79 -14.41 19.44
N LYS A 113 7.68 -13.78 20.21
CA LYS A 113 8.69 -14.40 21.09
C LYS A 113 9.79 -15.24 20.40
N GLN A 114 9.91 -15.24 19.06
CA GLN A 114 11.00 -15.90 18.35
C GLN A 114 12.34 -15.14 18.40
N GLY A 115 12.31 -13.88 18.79
CA GLY A 115 13.45 -12.96 18.78
C GLY A 115 13.42 -12.02 17.57
N VAL A 116 14.08 -10.89 17.73
CA VAL A 116 14.13 -9.82 16.71
C VAL A 116 14.86 -10.29 15.47
N ASP A 117 15.98 -11.00 15.63
CA ASP A 117 16.82 -11.48 14.52
C ASP A 117 16.02 -12.41 13.60
N GLN A 118 15.28 -13.37 14.16
CA GLN A 118 14.41 -14.25 13.37
C GLN A 118 13.31 -13.48 12.65
N GLY A 119 12.74 -12.46 13.27
CA GLY A 119 11.74 -11.58 12.64
C GLY A 119 12.33 -10.82 11.45
N ILE A 120 13.55 -10.30 11.57
CA ILE A 120 14.28 -9.62 10.50
C ILE A 120 14.55 -10.58 9.34
N GLU A 121 15.04 -11.80 9.61
CA GLU A 121 15.30 -12.80 8.59
C GLU A 121 14.05 -13.12 7.75
N TYR A 122 12.88 -13.27 8.38
CA TYR A 122 11.62 -13.50 7.67
C TYR A 122 11.24 -12.33 6.75
N ILE A 123 11.42 -11.09 7.22
CA ILE A 123 11.10 -9.90 6.40
C ILE A 123 12.09 -9.77 5.25
N VAL A 124 13.37 -9.97 5.49
CA VAL A 124 14.40 -9.97 4.44
C VAL A 124 14.07 -11.03 3.38
N CYS A 125 13.76 -12.25 3.79
CA CYS A 125 13.35 -13.32 2.88
C CYS A 125 12.11 -12.93 2.07
N LEU A 126 11.11 -12.34 2.71
CA LEU A 126 9.90 -11.85 2.03
C LEU A 126 10.25 -10.84 0.92
N LEU A 127 11.06 -9.82 1.25
CA LEU A 127 11.40 -8.76 0.31
C LEU A 127 12.22 -9.26 -0.87
N TYR A 128 13.18 -10.18 -0.63
CA TYR A 128 14.00 -10.78 -1.70
C TYR A 128 13.23 -11.74 -2.60
N THR A 129 12.16 -12.36 -2.10
CA THR A 129 11.37 -13.34 -2.85
C THR A 129 10.06 -12.78 -3.41
N SER A 130 9.76 -11.52 -3.15
CA SER A 130 8.64 -10.81 -3.76
C SER A 130 9.08 -10.20 -5.08
N PRO A 131 8.26 -10.23 -6.15
CA PRO A 131 8.56 -9.48 -7.35
C PRO A 131 8.68 -8.00 -6.98
N SER A 132 9.79 -7.41 -7.41
CA SER A 132 9.96 -5.96 -7.35
C SER A 132 9.18 -5.35 -8.50
N PRO A 133 8.42 -4.28 -8.30
CA PRO A 133 7.80 -3.55 -9.40
C PRO A 133 8.85 -2.93 -10.32
#